data_594ff9c0fb9e93f5774745aa84afcf99
#
_entry.id   594ff9c0fb9e93f5774745aa84afcf99
#
_cell.length_a   1.000
_cell.length_b   1.000
_cell.length_c   1.000
_cell.angle_alpha   90.00
_cell.angle_beta   90.00
_cell.angle_gamma   90.00
#
_symmetry.space_group_name_H-M   'P 1'
#
loop_
_entity.id
_entity.type
_entity.pdbx_description
1 polymer ?
#
loop_
_entity_poly.entity_id
_entity_poly.type
_entity_poly.pdbx_seq_one_letter_code
_entity_poly.pdbx_strand_id
1 'polypeptide(L)'
;MKTNFHTHNYRCGHAVGNVEDYVKVAINEGYSELGISDHSPVPDYYQDRMKIEELGDYLLEIEEAQKKYGDKIKIYKSLEIEYFPEWQEYYDELKKKLDYIILGLHAFRIEGENKIYSAWNINAEEHVLA
;
A
#
# COMPACT_ATOMS: atom_id res chain seq x y z
N MET A 1 1.11 -24.41 -2.05
CA MET A 1 0.71 -23.16 -2.72
C MET A 1 1.44 -21.99 -2.07
N LYS A 2 2.15 -21.20 -2.87
CA LYS A 2 2.82 -20.00 -2.35
C LYS A 2 1.98 -18.77 -2.64
N THR A 3 1.74 -17.95 -1.63
CA THR A 3 1.01 -16.69 -1.76
C THR A 3 1.77 -15.56 -1.06
N ASN A 4 1.65 -14.34 -1.58
CA ASN A 4 2.15 -13.14 -0.92
C ASN A 4 1.17 -12.00 -1.20
N PHE A 5 0.59 -11.44 -0.15
CA PHE A 5 -0.41 -10.38 -0.24
C PHE A 5 0.10 -9.01 0.24
N HIS A 6 1.41 -8.90 0.52
CA HIS A 6 1.99 -7.65 0.99
C HIS A 6 3.26 -7.33 0.21
N THR A 7 3.11 -6.60 -0.89
CA THR A 7 4.20 -6.29 -1.82
C THR A 7 4.19 -4.81 -2.19
N HIS A 8 5.32 -4.15 -2.07
CA HIS A 8 5.52 -2.76 -2.42
C HIS A 8 6.25 -2.62 -3.74
N ASN A 9 6.19 -1.45 -4.37
CA ASN A 9 6.96 -1.12 -5.56
C ASN A 9 7.66 0.23 -5.38
N TYR A 10 8.26 0.77 -6.43
CA TYR A 10 9.08 1.98 -6.33
C TYR A 10 8.34 3.22 -5.83
N ARG A 11 7.00 3.24 -5.90
CA ARG A 11 6.20 4.44 -5.58
C ARG A 11 6.28 4.86 -4.11
N CYS A 12 6.54 3.91 -3.21
CA CYS A 12 6.69 4.26 -1.79
C CYS A 12 8.05 4.86 -1.44
N GLY A 13 9.02 4.75 -2.34
CA GLY A 13 10.38 5.22 -2.08
C GLY A 13 11.26 4.25 -1.29
N HIS A 14 10.69 3.18 -0.75
CA HIS A 14 11.43 2.16 0.01
C HIS A 14 11.78 0.93 -0.81
N ALA A 15 11.14 0.73 -1.95
CA ALA A 15 11.34 -0.44 -2.79
C ALA A 15 11.83 -0.02 -4.17
N VAL A 16 12.40 -0.97 -4.90
CA VAL A 16 12.79 -0.78 -6.29
C VAL A 16 11.94 -1.66 -7.18
N GLY A 17 11.79 -1.27 -8.43
CA GLY A 17 11.06 -2.06 -9.42
C GLY A 17 9.58 -1.68 -9.51
N ASN A 18 9.01 -1.99 -10.66
CA ASN A 18 7.59 -1.75 -10.96
C ASN A 18 6.76 -3.01 -10.67
N VAL A 19 5.45 -2.93 -10.88
CA VAL A 19 4.54 -4.06 -10.63
C VAL A 19 4.95 -5.29 -11.45
N GLU A 20 5.26 -5.10 -12.73
CA GLU A 20 5.64 -6.22 -13.60
C GLU A 20 6.89 -6.93 -13.10
N ASP A 21 7.88 -6.21 -12.57
CA ASP A 21 9.10 -6.80 -12.03
C ASP A 21 8.79 -7.79 -10.90
N TYR A 22 7.91 -7.40 -9.98
CA TYR A 22 7.50 -8.25 -8.87
C TYR A 22 6.67 -9.44 -9.34
N VAL A 23 5.80 -9.24 -10.32
CA VAL A 23 5.01 -10.33 -10.91
C VAL A 23 5.92 -11.39 -11.55
N LYS A 24 6.92 -10.97 -12.32
CA LYS A 24 7.87 -11.88 -12.96
C LYS A 24 8.65 -12.70 -11.93
N VAL A 25 9.14 -12.06 -10.88
CA VAL A 25 9.84 -12.74 -9.80
C VAL A 25 8.92 -13.74 -9.11
N ALA A 26 7.69 -13.34 -8.80
CA ALA A 26 6.72 -14.22 -8.14
C ALA A 26 6.43 -15.45 -9.00
N ILE A 27 6.23 -15.29 -10.29
CA ILE A 27 6.02 -16.42 -11.23
C ILE A 27 7.25 -17.34 -11.20
N ASN A 28 8.44 -16.76 -11.31
CA ASN A 28 9.69 -17.54 -11.35
C ASN A 28 9.92 -18.32 -10.05
N GLU A 29 9.49 -17.77 -8.91
CA GLU A 29 9.63 -18.40 -7.60
C GLU A 29 8.48 -19.35 -7.25
N GLY A 30 7.52 -19.55 -8.15
CA GLY A 30 6.44 -20.51 -7.98
C GLY A 30 5.25 -20.01 -7.16
N TYR A 31 5.05 -18.71 -7.05
CA TYR A 31 3.86 -18.16 -6.40
C TYR A 31 2.63 -18.33 -7.28
N SER A 32 1.53 -18.71 -6.68
CA SER A 32 0.24 -18.86 -7.36
C SER A 32 -0.64 -17.62 -7.22
N GLU A 33 -0.44 -16.83 -6.18
CA GLU A 33 -1.19 -15.60 -5.91
C GLU A 33 -0.25 -14.50 -5.42
N LEU A 34 -0.48 -13.28 -5.90
CA LEU A 34 0.31 -12.09 -5.52
C LEU A 34 -0.61 -10.90 -5.33
N GLY A 35 -0.55 -10.27 -4.16
CA GLY A 35 -1.20 -9.00 -3.91
C GLY A 35 -0.21 -7.85 -4.02
N ILE A 36 -0.55 -6.85 -4.80
CA ILE A 36 0.23 -5.62 -4.89
C ILE A 36 -0.40 -4.61 -3.93
N SER A 37 0.36 -4.20 -2.91
CA SER A 37 -0.19 -3.45 -1.77
C SER A 37 0.79 -2.37 -1.29
N ASP A 38 1.16 -1.46 -2.18
CA ASP A 38 2.04 -0.35 -1.83
C ASP A 38 1.35 0.64 -0.88
N HIS A 39 2.11 1.54 -0.27
CA HIS A 39 1.58 2.55 0.64
C HIS A 39 0.59 3.46 -0.07
N SER A 40 -0.61 3.59 0.49
CA SER A 40 -1.65 4.43 -0.09
C SER A 40 -1.28 5.91 0.00
N PRO A 41 -1.70 6.71 -0.97
CA PRO A 41 -1.65 8.15 -0.79
C PRO A 41 -2.61 8.58 0.31
N VAL A 42 -2.23 9.60 1.07
CA VAL A 42 -3.07 10.23 2.08
C VAL A 42 -3.05 11.74 1.83
N PRO A 43 -4.18 12.43 1.85
CA PRO A 43 -4.25 13.84 1.43
C PRO A 43 -3.26 14.79 2.10
N ASP A 44 -2.94 14.59 3.38
CA ASP A 44 -2.09 15.51 4.15
C ASP A 44 -0.76 14.90 4.60
N TYR A 45 -0.41 13.72 4.08
CA TYR A 45 0.81 13.04 4.50
C TYR A 45 1.46 12.37 3.30
N TYR A 46 2.66 12.81 2.94
CA TYR A 46 3.31 12.44 1.67
C TYR A 46 4.59 11.62 1.85
N GLN A 47 5.01 11.37 3.08
CA GLN A 47 6.27 10.67 3.33
C GLN A 47 6.15 9.18 3.05
N ASP A 48 7.12 8.65 2.27
CA ASP A 48 7.30 7.22 2.02
C ASP A 48 6.06 6.53 1.41
N ARG A 49 5.37 7.24 0.51
CA ARG A 49 4.17 6.73 -0.18
C ARG A 49 3.98 7.42 -1.52
N MET A 50 3.15 6.80 -2.37
CA MET A 50 2.78 7.43 -3.63
C MET A 50 1.97 8.69 -3.39
N LYS A 51 1.97 9.56 -4.39
CA LYS A 51 1.11 10.75 -4.42
C LYS A 51 -0.27 10.35 -4.92
N ILE A 52 -1.29 11.15 -4.58
CA ILE A 52 -2.67 10.92 -5.04
C ILE A 52 -2.73 10.85 -6.56
N GLU A 53 -1.95 11.68 -7.25
CA GLU A 53 -1.89 11.71 -8.72
C GLU A 53 -1.35 10.41 -9.32
N GLU A 54 -0.60 9.61 -8.55
CA GLU A 54 -0.04 8.35 -9.01
C GLU A 54 -1.00 7.16 -8.85
N LEU A 55 -2.09 7.32 -8.10
CA LEU A 55 -2.99 6.22 -7.79
C LEU A 55 -3.62 5.59 -9.04
N GLY A 56 -4.04 6.42 -9.98
CA GLY A 56 -4.62 5.93 -11.23
C GLY A 56 -3.65 5.08 -12.03
N ASP A 57 -2.40 5.55 -12.17
CA ASP A 57 -1.33 4.81 -12.85
C ASP A 57 -1.02 3.50 -12.13
N TYR A 58 -1.00 3.52 -10.81
CA TYR A 58 -0.76 2.34 -9.99
C TYR A 58 -1.81 1.26 -10.24
N LEU A 59 -3.08 1.62 -10.19
CA LEU A 59 -4.17 0.67 -10.41
C LEU A 59 -4.16 0.15 -11.86
N LEU A 60 -3.90 1.01 -12.83
CA LEU A 60 -3.81 0.62 -14.23
C LEU A 60 -2.65 -0.35 -14.47
N GLU A 61 -1.51 -0.10 -13.87
CA GLU A 61 -0.34 -0.98 -13.99
C GLU A 61 -0.63 -2.38 -13.45
N ILE A 62 -1.38 -2.49 -12.33
CA ILE A 62 -1.82 -3.77 -11.81
C ILE A 62 -2.79 -4.45 -12.78
N GLU A 63 -3.76 -3.72 -13.32
CA GLU A 63 -4.72 -4.26 -14.28
C GLU A 63 -4.04 -4.77 -15.56
N GLU A 64 -3.03 -4.08 -16.05
CA GLU A 64 -2.23 -4.51 -17.19
C GLU A 64 -1.48 -5.81 -16.89
N ALA A 65 -0.91 -5.92 -15.69
CA ALA A 65 -0.25 -7.14 -15.25
C ALA A 65 -1.24 -8.31 -15.12
N GLN A 66 -2.44 -8.05 -14.62
CA GLN A 66 -3.51 -9.05 -14.53
C GLN A 66 -3.87 -9.60 -15.92
N LYS A 67 -3.95 -8.73 -16.92
CA LYS A 67 -4.23 -9.15 -18.31
C LYS A 67 -3.08 -9.95 -18.90
N LYS A 68 -1.86 -9.51 -18.67
CA LYS A 68 -0.67 -10.12 -19.28
C LYS A 68 -0.28 -11.46 -18.64
N TYR A 69 -0.44 -11.58 -17.33
CA TYR A 69 0.05 -12.73 -16.56
C TYR A 69 -1.04 -13.54 -15.86
N GLY A 70 -2.31 -13.21 -16.06
CA GLY A 70 -3.42 -13.82 -15.35
C GLY A 70 -3.60 -15.34 -15.59
N ASP A 71 -3.01 -15.87 -16.66
CA ASP A 71 -2.98 -17.30 -16.94
C ASP A 71 -1.91 -18.03 -16.10
N LYS A 72 -0.97 -17.30 -15.52
CA LYS A 72 0.16 -17.87 -14.77
C LYS A 72 0.08 -17.61 -13.27
N ILE A 73 -0.47 -16.47 -12.86
CA ILE A 73 -0.54 -16.05 -11.48
C ILE A 73 -1.77 -15.17 -11.27
N LYS A 74 -2.42 -15.35 -10.12
CA LYS A 74 -3.54 -14.48 -9.75
C LYS A 74 -3.00 -13.25 -9.04
N ILE A 75 -3.35 -12.07 -9.54
CA ILE A 75 -2.85 -10.78 -9.04
C ILE A 75 -4.03 -9.99 -8.45
N TYR A 76 -3.83 -9.45 -7.27
CA TYR A 76 -4.84 -8.65 -6.56
C TYR A 76 -4.40 -7.19 -6.44
N LYS A 77 -5.36 -6.29 -6.52
CA LYS A 77 -5.18 -4.86 -6.28
C LYS A 77 -5.38 -4.56 -4.81
N SER A 78 -4.39 -3.96 -4.17
CA SER A 78 -4.48 -3.58 -2.76
C SER A 78 -3.66 -2.34 -2.47
N LEU A 79 -3.82 -1.82 -1.26
CA LEU A 79 -3.00 -0.74 -0.70
C LEU A 79 -2.79 -1.02 0.79
N GLU A 80 -1.63 -0.64 1.28
CA GLU A 80 -1.37 -0.57 2.71
C GLU A 80 -1.76 0.83 3.20
N ILE A 81 -2.77 0.92 4.03
CA ILE A 81 -3.42 2.18 4.42
C ILE A 81 -2.89 2.66 5.77
N GLU A 82 -2.47 3.94 5.82
CA GLU A 82 -2.33 4.67 7.08
C GLU A 82 -3.70 5.19 7.48
N TYR A 83 -4.17 4.83 8.67
CA TYR A 83 -5.52 5.20 9.08
C TYR A 83 -5.55 6.52 9.84
N PHE A 84 -6.23 7.50 9.28
CA PHE A 84 -6.58 8.76 9.93
C PHE A 84 -8.11 8.88 9.91
N PRO A 85 -8.77 8.94 11.06
CA PRO A 85 -10.25 8.93 11.13
C PRO A 85 -10.91 10.01 10.27
N GLU A 86 -10.29 11.19 10.14
CA GLU A 86 -10.81 12.28 9.32
C GLU A 86 -10.94 11.96 7.84
N TRP A 87 -10.28 10.89 7.36
CA TRP A 87 -10.30 10.48 5.95
C TRP A 87 -11.15 9.23 5.70
N GLN A 88 -12.10 8.92 6.58
CA GLN A 88 -12.91 7.71 6.46
C GLN A 88 -13.63 7.60 5.11
N GLU A 89 -14.22 8.71 4.63
CA GLU A 89 -14.92 8.73 3.34
C GLU A 89 -13.96 8.41 2.18
N TYR A 90 -12.75 8.94 2.24
CA TYR A 90 -11.71 8.66 1.26
C TYR A 90 -11.36 7.16 1.23
N TYR A 91 -11.21 6.54 2.39
CA TYR A 91 -10.92 5.11 2.46
C TYR A 91 -12.09 4.27 1.94
N ASP A 92 -13.32 4.68 2.21
CA ASP A 92 -14.50 3.99 1.71
C ASP A 92 -14.55 4.00 0.18
N GLU A 93 -14.15 5.10 -0.44
CA GLU A 93 -14.05 5.18 -1.92
C GLU A 93 -12.87 4.33 -2.44
N LEU A 94 -11.74 4.33 -1.76
CA LEU A 94 -10.60 3.50 -2.14
C LEU A 94 -10.95 2.01 -2.12
N LYS A 95 -11.66 1.55 -1.09
CA LYS A 95 -12.05 0.14 -0.96
C LYS A 95 -12.86 -0.37 -2.14
N LYS A 96 -13.64 0.49 -2.79
CA LYS A 96 -14.42 0.12 -3.97
C LYS A 96 -13.55 -0.23 -5.18
N LYS A 97 -12.32 0.25 -5.20
CA LYS A 97 -11.37 0.04 -6.30
C LYS A 97 -10.39 -1.10 -6.05
N LEU A 98 -10.41 -1.67 -4.87
CA LEU A 98 -9.42 -2.64 -4.40
C LEU A 98 -10.05 -3.98 -4.08
N ASP A 99 -9.24 -5.04 -4.15
CA ASP A 99 -9.66 -6.38 -3.76
C ASP A 99 -9.62 -6.56 -2.24
N TYR A 100 -8.66 -5.93 -1.59
CA TYR A 100 -8.52 -5.93 -0.13
C TYR A 100 -7.64 -4.73 0.28
N ILE A 101 -7.52 -4.49 1.58
CA ILE A 101 -6.63 -3.48 2.14
C ILE A 101 -5.80 -4.09 3.27
N ILE A 102 -4.62 -3.53 3.47
CA ILE A 102 -3.79 -3.80 4.65
C ILE A 102 -3.77 -2.54 5.50
N LEU A 103 -3.99 -2.68 6.79
CA LEU A 103 -3.88 -1.57 7.72
C LEU A 103 -2.47 -1.53 8.29
N GLY A 104 -1.74 -0.46 8.00
CA GLY A 104 -0.43 -0.18 8.56
C GLY A 104 -0.50 1.06 9.45
N LEU A 105 0.18 1.04 10.58
CA LEU A 105 0.23 2.18 11.50
C LEU A 105 1.67 2.68 11.63
N HIS A 106 2.10 3.47 10.66
CA HIS A 106 3.43 4.09 10.65
C HIS A 106 3.38 5.56 11.05
N ALA A 107 2.19 6.17 10.99
CA ALA A 107 1.95 7.55 11.35
C ALA A 107 0.60 7.68 12.06
N PHE A 108 0.49 8.64 12.97
CA PHE A 108 -0.74 8.82 13.74
C PHE A 108 -0.83 10.24 14.30
N ARG A 109 -2.02 10.62 14.72
CA ARG A 109 -2.26 11.86 15.47
C ARG A 109 -2.69 11.52 16.89
N ILE A 110 -2.25 12.34 17.84
CA ILE A 110 -2.74 12.27 19.20
C ILE A 110 -3.97 13.19 19.29
N GLU A 111 -5.04 12.73 19.92
CA GLU A 111 -6.27 13.49 20.05
C GLU A 111 -6.00 14.88 20.64
N GLY A 112 -6.53 15.90 20.00
CA GLY A 112 -6.32 17.30 20.40
C GLY A 112 -5.07 17.96 19.84
N GLU A 113 -4.23 17.21 19.11
CA GLU A 113 -3.05 17.76 18.46
C GLU A 113 -3.19 17.77 16.94
N ASN A 114 -2.56 18.75 16.29
CA ASN A 114 -2.55 18.84 14.83
C ASN A 114 -1.33 18.16 14.18
N LYS A 115 -0.35 17.80 15.00
CA LYS A 115 0.88 17.21 14.52
C LYS A 115 0.71 15.74 14.18
N ILE A 116 1.32 15.30 13.08
CA ILE A 116 1.42 13.89 12.73
C ILE A 116 2.74 13.35 13.30
N TYR A 117 2.64 12.26 14.04
CA TYR A 117 3.79 11.55 14.59
C TYR A 117 4.13 10.35 13.72
N SER A 118 5.42 10.13 13.49
CA SER A 118 5.91 8.93 12.82
C SER A 118 6.31 7.90 13.89
N ALA A 119 5.94 6.64 13.67
CA ALA A 119 6.35 5.56 14.54
C ALA A 119 7.88 5.41 14.66
N TRP A 120 8.61 5.92 13.70
CA TRP A 120 10.07 5.86 13.65
C TRP A 120 10.76 7.02 14.38
N ASN A 121 10.03 8.09 14.69
CA ASN A 121 10.58 9.36 15.21
C ASN A 121 10.20 9.64 16.66
N ILE A 122 9.51 8.74 17.34
CA ILE A 122 9.16 8.89 18.76
C ILE A 122 9.82 7.78 19.58
N ASN A 123 10.07 8.07 20.87
CA ASN A 123 10.69 7.09 21.74
C ASN A 123 9.67 6.08 22.28
N ALA A 124 10.16 5.01 22.93
CA ALA A 124 9.31 3.93 23.42
C ALA A 124 8.28 4.40 24.46
N GLU A 125 8.61 5.41 25.27
CA GLU A 125 7.70 5.96 26.27
C GLU A 125 6.53 6.68 25.60
N GLU A 126 6.82 7.45 24.55
CA GLU A 126 5.77 8.11 23.76
C GLU A 126 4.87 7.10 23.09
N HIS A 127 5.41 5.99 22.60
CA HIS A 127 4.63 4.90 22.00
C HIS A 127 3.66 4.28 23.03
N VAL A 128 4.11 4.08 24.25
CA VAL A 128 3.29 3.48 25.30
C VAL A 128 2.15 4.43 25.72
N LEU A 129 2.43 5.73 25.74
CA LEU A 129 1.45 6.74 26.14
C LEU A 129 0.49 7.15 25.01
N ALA A 130 0.88 6.92 23.78
CA ALA A 130 0.06 7.22 22.63
C ALA A 130 -0.91 6.07 22.35
#